data_300f2475e522fd58da7a4810f225266d
#
_entry.id   300f2475e522fd58da7a4810f225266d
#
_cell.length_a   1.000
_cell.length_b   1.000
_cell.length_c   1.000
_cell.angle_alpha   90.00
_cell.angle_beta   90.00
_cell.angle_gamma   90.00
#
_symmetry.space_group_name_H-M   'P 1'
#
loop_
_entity.id
_entity.type
_entity.pdbx_description
1 polymer ?
#
loop_
_entity_poly.entity_id
_entity_poly.type
_entity_poly.pdbx_seq_one_letter_code
_entity_poly.pdbx_strand_id
1 'polypeptide(L)'
;MRSWPSVYLPPSDNSAEHPFLRLTNSYTSKMQELKDARVSSYVCGITPYDATHLGHAATYLTFDLIHRFIIASGKSLHYTQNITDIDEPLLERAKRDNQNWEELATSQIELFREDMTELRILPPNNYLGVVESMSTVISYIKSLMDTGKTYELQGDIYLDIKAVQDALENLPIALGEALTIFASRGGDPDRAGKRHPLDTLIWSSKRPGEPSWSSSFGTGRPGWHIECVAIALSTLTGQTWSDPKSVTSISLQGGGSDLRFPHHYMTNVQARAITGKSFANIYLHTGMIAWQGEKMSKSLGNLVFVSKLREAGWGGNEIRLALINRDYRADLNWEMRLLDDARSTLERIHSALSREEVAPTHEVVLKIRESLADNLDVKGAISAIIDWCEQTELGITGGSAGQLSRALDLYLGIAL
;
A
#
# COMPACT_ATOMS: atom_id res chain seq x y z
N MET A 1 12.38 -2.53 12.21
CA MET A 1 13.28 -1.44 11.71
C MET A 1 12.66 -0.06 11.93
N ARG A 2 13.42 1.06 11.71
CA ARG A 2 12.84 2.41 11.83
C ARG A 2 12.10 2.80 10.54
N SER A 3 10.91 3.39 10.67
CA SER A 3 10.23 4.08 9.58
C SER A 3 10.87 5.47 9.32
N TRP A 4 10.28 6.25 8.44
CA TRP A 4 10.65 7.66 8.25
C TRP A 4 10.06 8.56 9.34
N PRO A 5 10.50 9.82 9.47
CA PRO A 5 10.03 10.73 10.50
C PRO A 5 8.52 10.97 10.43
N SER A 6 7.90 11.19 11.59
CA SER A 6 6.49 11.56 11.67
C SER A 6 6.23 12.92 11.03
N VAL A 7 5.10 13.04 10.36
CA VAL A 7 4.61 14.29 9.78
C VAL A 7 3.71 14.98 10.80
N TYR A 8 3.88 16.27 11.00
CA TYR A 8 2.93 17.06 11.78
C TYR A 8 1.59 17.10 11.05
N LEU A 9 0.51 16.79 11.75
CA LEU A 9 -0.85 16.93 11.27
C LEU A 9 -1.52 18.08 12.01
N PRO A 10 -2.05 19.08 11.29
CA PRO A 10 -2.88 20.11 11.91
C PRO A 10 -4.09 19.50 12.61
N PRO A 11 -4.59 20.08 13.71
CA PRO A 11 -5.80 19.60 14.35
C PRO A 11 -6.99 19.73 13.40
N SER A 12 -7.86 18.70 13.42
CA SER A 12 -9.13 18.74 12.68
C SER A 12 -10.05 19.81 13.28
N ASP A 13 -10.72 20.55 12.40
CA ASP A 13 -11.85 21.38 12.81
C ASP A 13 -13.07 20.46 13.02
N ASN A 14 -13.45 20.24 14.27
CA ASN A 14 -14.58 19.39 14.66
C ASN A 14 -15.91 20.13 14.65
N SER A 15 -16.00 21.29 13.99
CA SER A 15 -17.23 22.10 13.91
C SER A 15 -18.38 21.44 13.14
N ALA A 16 -18.08 20.42 12.34
CA ALA A 16 -19.05 19.61 11.62
C ALA A 16 -18.74 18.11 11.74
N GLU A 17 -19.76 17.27 11.68
CA GLU A 17 -19.63 15.83 11.67
C GLU A 17 -18.87 15.38 10.41
N HIS A 18 -17.91 14.47 10.57
CA HIS A 18 -17.18 13.89 9.45
C HIS A 18 -18.02 12.79 8.79
N PRO A 19 -18.19 12.83 7.46
CA PRO A 19 -18.84 11.74 6.74
C PRO A 19 -18.05 10.43 6.88
N PHE A 20 -18.74 9.30 6.80
CA PHE A 20 -18.06 8.00 6.74
C PHE A 20 -17.26 7.89 5.44
N LEU A 21 -16.01 7.44 5.57
CA LEU A 21 -15.20 7.10 4.40
C LEU A 21 -15.79 5.88 3.70
N ARG A 22 -16.17 6.05 2.45
CA ARG A 22 -16.68 4.99 1.56
C ARG A 22 -15.60 4.64 0.55
N LEU A 23 -15.27 3.38 0.42
CA LEU A 23 -14.22 2.89 -0.48
C LEU A 23 -14.75 1.75 -1.34
N THR A 24 -14.35 1.70 -2.59
CA THR A 24 -14.65 0.55 -3.45
C THR A 24 -13.77 -0.62 -3.05
N ASN A 25 -14.38 -1.66 -2.46
CA ASN A 25 -13.69 -2.90 -2.18
C ASN A 25 -13.39 -3.63 -3.50
N SER A 26 -12.12 -3.72 -3.86
CA SER A 26 -11.68 -4.34 -5.11
C SER A 26 -11.90 -5.85 -5.18
N TYR A 27 -12.17 -6.50 -4.04
CA TYR A 27 -12.52 -7.93 -3.99
C TYR A 27 -13.97 -8.17 -4.40
N THR A 28 -14.90 -7.31 -3.97
CA THR A 28 -16.34 -7.43 -4.22
C THR A 28 -16.85 -6.49 -5.30
N SER A 29 -16.05 -5.53 -5.72
CA SER A 29 -16.41 -4.42 -6.62
C SER A 29 -17.56 -3.55 -6.09
N LYS A 30 -17.81 -3.57 -4.77
CA LYS A 30 -18.87 -2.81 -4.12
C LYS A 30 -18.29 -1.70 -3.25
N MET A 31 -19.03 -0.58 -3.19
CA MET A 31 -18.75 0.48 -2.24
C MET A 31 -19.03 0.01 -0.82
N GLN A 32 -18.08 0.22 0.09
CA GLN A 32 -18.19 -0.13 1.50
C GLN A 32 -17.80 1.05 2.39
N GLU A 33 -18.55 1.25 3.48
CA GLU A 33 -18.21 2.22 4.51
C GLU A 33 -17.19 1.65 5.49
N LEU A 34 -16.17 2.44 5.80
CA LEU A 34 -15.20 2.13 6.85
C LEU A 34 -15.75 2.58 8.22
N LYS A 35 -16.48 1.67 8.88
CA LYS A 35 -17.21 1.96 10.13
C LYS A 35 -16.37 1.82 11.40
N ASP A 36 -15.26 1.10 11.32
CA ASP A 36 -14.43 0.79 12.47
C ASP A 36 -14.00 2.08 13.21
N ALA A 37 -14.17 2.12 14.51
CA ALA A 37 -13.65 3.21 15.35
C ALA A 37 -12.12 3.12 15.49
N ARG A 38 -11.59 1.90 15.47
CA ARG A 38 -10.17 1.59 15.42
C ARG A 38 -9.88 0.86 14.10
N VAL A 39 -9.23 1.56 13.18
CA VAL A 39 -8.91 1.03 11.87
C VAL A 39 -7.54 0.36 11.89
N SER A 40 -7.49 -0.91 11.52
CA SER A 40 -6.26 -1.66 11.27
C SER A 40 -5.99 -1.68 9.77
N SER A 41 -4.90 -1.05 9.34
CA SER A 41 -4.51 -0.92 7.94
C SER A 41 -3.20 -1.65 7.67
N TYR A 42 -3.20 -2.53 6.68
CA TYR A 42 -2.00 -3.18 6.17
C TYR A 42 -1.78 -2.80 4.72
N VAL A 43 -0.66 -2.17 4.44
CA VAL A 43 -0.25 -1.85 3.06
C VAL A 43 1.02 -2.62 2.76
N CYS A 44 0.98 -3.45 1.72
CA CYS A 44 2.16 -4.20 1.30
C CYS A 44 3.31 -3.26 0.95
N GLY A 45 4.49 -3.56 1.49
CA GLY A 45 5.70 -2.80 1.27
C GLY A 45 6.41 -3.17 -0.03
N ILE A 46 7.60 -2.65 -0.19
CA ILE A 46 8.44 -2.92 -1.36
C ILE A 46 9.34 -4.14 -1.13
N THR A 47 9.77 -4.77 -2.23
CA THR A 47 11.00 -5.58 -2.25
C THR A 47 12.15 -4.62 -2.59
N PRO A 48 13.11 -4.40 -1.67
CA PRO A 48 14.08 -3.31 -1.76
C PRO A 48 15.26 -3.67 -2.69
N TYR A 49 14.98 -3.87 -3.96
CA TYR A 49 15.99 -4.14 -4.99
C TYR A 49 16.16 -2.98 -5.97
N ASP A 50 15.31 -1.92 -5.84
CA ASP A 50 15.35 -0.71 -6.66
C ASP A 50 14.68 0.47 -5.94
N ALA A 51 15.04 1.71 -6.34
CA ALA A 51 14.47 2.94 -5.81
C ALA A 51 12.95 3.03 -6.03
N THR A 52 12.30 3.95 -5.30
CA THR A 52 10.86 4.21 -5.38
C THR A 52 10.49 4.78 -6.74
N HIS A 53 9.85 3.99 -7.59
CA HIS A 53 9.25 4.51 -8.82
C HIS A 53 7.86 5.10 -8.57
N LEU A 54 7.34 5.87 -9.53
CA LEU A 54 6.06 6.56 -9.38
C LEU A 54 4.87 5.65 -9.09
N GLY A 55 4.89 4.40 -9.52
CA GLY A 55 3.86 3.41 -9.16
C GLY A 55 3.80 3.15 -7.66
N HIS A 56 4.96 2.98 -7.00
CA HIS A 56 5.04 2.86 -5.55
C HIS A 56 4.56 4.15 -4.87
N ALA A 57 5.06 5.31 -5.31
CA ALA A 57 4.68 6.60 -4.74
C ALA A 57 3.17 6.83 -4.82
N ALA A 58 2.53 6.56 -5.97
CA ALA A 58 1.09 6.70 -6.16
C ALA A 58 0.29 5.78 -5.22
N THR A 59 0.77 4.56 -5.01
CA THR A 59 0.15 3.62 -4.07
C THR A 59 0.20 4.19 -2.65
N TYR A 60 1.38 4.52 -2.14
CA TYR A 60 1.51 5.01 -0.76
C TYR A 60 0.84 6.37 -0.54
N LEU A 61 0.80 7.25 -1.54
CA LEU A 61 0.04 8.50 -1.48
C LEU A 61 -1.48 8.26 -1.38
N THR A 62 -2.01 7.27 -2.09
CA THR A 62 -3.43 6.91 -1.96
C THR A 62 -3.77 6.44 -0.55
N PHE A 63 -2.92 5.59 0.05
CA PHE A 63 -3.13 5.14 1.43
C PHE A 63 -2.88 6.26 2.43
N ASP A 64 -1.97 7.18 2.17
CA ASP A 64 -1.75 8.37 2.99
C ASP A 64 -3.02 9.24 3.06
N LEU A 65 -3.72 9.46 1.95
CA LEU A 65 -5.00 10.16 1.94
C LEU A 65 -6.06 9.46 2.80
N ILE A 66 -6.16 8.13 2.70
CA ILE A 66 -7.07 7.33 3.54
C ILE A 66 -6.70 7.49 5.03
N HIS A 67 -5.43 7.36 5.35
CA HIS A 67 -4.93 7.45 6.72
C HIS A 67 -5.16 8.84 7.32
N ARG A 68 -4.89 9.91 6.56
CA ARG A 68 -5.17 11.30 6.94
C ARG A 68 -6.66 11.51 7.20
N PHE A 69 -7.51 11.03 6.32
CA PHE A 69 -8.96 11.13 6.50
C PHE A 69 -9.45 10.39 7.76
N ILE A 70 -8.95 9.19 8.03
CA ILE A 70 -9.27 8.42 9.23
C ILE A 70 -8.90 9.20 10.49
N ILE A 71 -7.67 9.73 10.55
CA ILE A 71 -7.17 10.52 11.69
C ILE A 71 -7.98 11.81 11.84
N ALA A 72 -8.23 12.52 10.74
CA ALA A 72 -9.01 13.76 10.74
C ALA A 72 -10.45 13.56 11.20
N SER A 73 -11.03 12.38 10.98
CA SER A 73 -12.38 12.01 11.46
C SER A 73 -12.41 11.59 12.94
N GLY A 74 -11.30 11.72 13.69
CA GLY A 74 -11.22 11.36 15.10
C GLY A 74 -11.14 9.86 15.38
N LYS A 75 -11.01 9.02 14.35
CA LYS A 75 -10.82 7.57 14.49
C LYS A 75 -9.36 7.24 14.79
N SER A 76 -9.11 6.14 15.48
CA SER A 76 -7.75 5.67 15.69
C SER A 76 -7.29 4.82 14.51
N LEU A 77 -6.06 5.06 14.04
CA LEU A 77 -5.40 4.29 13.00
C LEU A 77 -4.27 3.46 13.60
N HIS A 78 -4.21 2.18 13.23
CA HIS A 78 -3.07 1.33 13.45
C HIS A 78 -2.58 0.82 12.09
N TYR A 79 -1.47 1.35 11.63
CA TYR A 79 -0.92 1.10 10.30
C TYR A 79 0.34 0.25 10.37
N THR A 80 0.37 -0.84 9.64
CA THR A 80 1.54 -1.71 9.46
C THR A 80 1.92 -1.76 7.99
N GLN A 81 3.22 -1.63 7.72
CA GLN A 81 3.83 -1.85 6.42
C GLN A 81 5.04 -2.76 6.58
N ASN A 82 5.15 -3.77 5.72
CA ASN A 82 6.34 -4.62 5.69
C ASN A 82 7.39 -4.10 4.70
N ILE A 83 8.57 -4.68 4.78
CA ILE A 83 9.58 -4.71 3.72
C ILE A 83 9.89 -6.16 3.43
N THR A 84 9.80 -6.55 2.18
CA THR A 84 10.20 -7.89 1.72
C THR A 84 11.70 -7.88 1.45
N ASP A 85 12.50 -7.82 2.54
CA ASP A 85 13.95 -7.70 2.52
C ASP A 85 14.66 -9.04 2.31
N ILE A 86 13.93 -10.08 1.93
CA ILE A 86 14.42 -11.36 1.46
C ILE A 86 13.45 -11.94 0.41
N ASP A 87 13.82 -11.87 -0.85
CA ASP A 87 13.02 -12.41 -1.95
C ASP A 87 13.92 -12.68 -3.16
N GLU A 88 13.46 -13.53 -4.09
CA GLU A 88 14.22 -13.90 -5.29
C GLU A 88 14.69 -12.68 -6.10
N PRO A 89 13.84 -11.68 -6.41
CA PRO A 89 14.26 -10.50 -7.17
C PRO A 89 15.40 -9.71 -6.53
N LEU A 90 15.45 -9.64 -5.19
CA LEU A 90 16.54 -9.00 -4.47
C LEU A 90 17.84 -9.80 -4.59
N LEU A 91 17.76 -11.11 -4.41
CA LEU A 91 18.93 -12.00 -4.50
C LEU A 91 19.50 -12.05 -5.92
N GLU A 92 18.63 -12.11 -6.94
CA GLU A 92 19.02 -12.07 -8.35
C GLU A 92 19.71 -10.74 -8.70
N ARG A 93 19.17 -9.62 -8.22
CA ARG A 93 19.76 -8.30 -8.42
C ARG A 93 21.14 -8.19 -7.77
N ALA A 94 21.26 -8.60 -6.52
CA ALA A 94 22.51 -8.58 -5.78
C ALA A 94 23.60 -9.45 -6.48
N LYS A 95 23.20 -10.64 -6.93
CA LYS A 95 24.10 -11.54 -7.69
C LYS A 95 24.52 -10.95 -9.03
N ARG A 96 23.57 -10.38 -9.80
CA ARG A 96 23.85 -9.74 -11.10
C ARG A 96 24.85 -8.60 -10.95
N ASP A 97 24.69 -7.77 -9.93
CA ASP A 97 25.48 -6.57 -9.71
C ASP A 97 26.72 -6.85 -8.81
N ASN A 98 26.96 -8.12 -8.45
CA ASN A 98 28.04 -8.58 -7.57
C ASN A 98 28.11 -7.78 -6.25
N GLN A 99 26.94 -7.56 -5.63
CA GLN A 99 26.76 -6.84 -4.38
C GLN A 99 26.29 -7.78 -3.26
N ASN A 100 26.54 -7.39 -2.00
CA ASN A 100 25.90 -8.03 -0.87
C ASN A 100 24.41 -7.66 -0.86
N TRP A 101 23.52 -8.64 -0.74
CA TRP A 101 22.07 -8.44 -0.78
C TRP A 101 21.52 -7.62 0.40
N GLU A 102 22.14 -7.73 1.60
CA GLU A 102 21.75 -6.97 2.80
C GLU A 102 22.12 -5.50 2.65
N GLU A 103 23.31 -5.22 2.10
CA GLU A 103 23.74 -3.85 1.80
C GLU A 103 22.87 -3.21 0.71
N LEU A 104 22.55 -3.96 -0.34
CA LEU A 104 21.63 -3.52 -1.39
C LEU A 104 20.26 -3.19 -0.78
N ALA A 105 19.67 -4.12 -0.01
CA ALA A 105 18.38 -3.91 0.64
C ALA A 105 18.40 -2.66 1.52
N THR A 106 19.41 -2.52 2.37
CA THR A 106 19.57 -1.37 3.28
C THR A 106 19.60 -0.06 2.51
N SER A 107 20.42 0.03 1.46
CA SER A 107 20.54 1.26 0.64
C SER A 107 19.20 1.65 -0.03
N GLN A 108 18.46 0.66 -0.54
CA GLN A 108 17.17 0.92 -1.19
C GLN A 108 16.06 1.27 -0.19
N ILE A 109 16.11 0.73 1.02
CA ILE A 109 15.20 1.10 2.13
C ILE A 109 15.45 2.56 2.54
N GLU A 110 16.69 3.01 2.63
CA GLU A 110 16.99 4.42 2.96
C GLU A 110 16.47 5.37 1.87
N LEU A 111 16.70 5.08 0.59
CA LEU A 111 16.12 5.88 -0.52
C LEU A 111 14.59 5.92 -0.45
N PHE A 112 13.96 4.78 -0.17
CA PHE A 112 12.51 4.72 0.00
C PHE A 112 12.04 5.63 1.15
N ARG A 113 12.72 5.60 2.29
CA ARG A 113 12.39 6.44 3.45
C ARG A 113 12.54 7.94 3.16
N GLU A 114 13.59 8.32 2.42
CA GLU A 114 13.78 9.70 1.97
C GLU A 114 12.63 10.14 1.06
N ASP A 115 12.24 9.32 0.09
CA ASP A 115 11.15 9.63 -0.83
C ASP A 115 9.80 9.73 -0.10
N MET A 116 9.52 8.84 0.87
CA MET A 116 8.30 8.91 1.69
C MET A 116 8.28 10.19 2.57
N THR A 117 9.44 10.59 3.09
CA THR A 117 9.60 11.83 3.85
C THR A 117 9.30 13.06 2.99
N GLU A 118 9.91 13.13 1.82
CA GLU A 118 9.71 14.24 0.87
C GLU A 118 8.26 14.37 0.42
N LEU A 119 7.64 13.25 0.15
CA LEU A 119 6.22 13.19 -0.21
C LEU A 119 5.27 13.40 0.98
N ARG A 120 5.78 13.65 2.20
CA ARG A 120 5.00 13.89 3.43
C ARG A 120 4.00 12.77 3.73
N ILE A 121 4.36 11.53 3.41
CA ILE A 121 3.54 10.34 3.69
C ILE A 121 3.63 10.01 5.18
N LEU A 122 2.50 9.70 5.80
CA LEU A 122 2.45 9.28 7.20
C LEU A 122 3.20 7.97 7.41
N PRO A 123 4.13 7.91 8.39
CA PRO A 123 4.86 6.67 8.66
C PRO A 123 3.94 5.62 9.29
N PRO A 124 4.20 4.32 9.04
CA PRO A 124 3.50 3.23 9.71
C PRO A 124 3.84 3.18 11.22
N ASN A 125 2.89 2.73 12.02
CA ASN A 125 3.12 2.40 13.43
C ASN A 125 4.10 1.21 13.56
N ASN A 126 3.99 0.24 12.65
CA ASN A 126 4.91 -0.89 12.54
C ASN A 126 5.50 -0.92 11.13
N TYR A 127 6.81 -0.77 11.03
CA TYR A 127 7.59 -0.89 9.79
C TYR A 127 8.56 -2.04 9.96
N LEU A 128 8.29 -3.18 9.33
CA LEU A 128 8.94 -4.45 9.65
C LEU A 128 9.50 -5.15 8.40
N GLY A 129 10.77 -5.54 8.48
CA GLY A 129 11.36 -6.46 7.51
C GLY A 129 10.93 -7.90 7.75
N VAL A 130 10.95 -8.73 6.71
CA VAL A 130 10.74 -10.18 6.81
C VAL A 130 11.85 -10.82 7.63
N VAL A 131 13.10 -10.40 7.42
CA VAL A 131 14.26 -10.96 8.13
C VAL A 131 14.13 -10.78 9.64
N GLU A 132 13.81 -9.58 10.11
CA GLU A 132 13.61 -9.35 11.56
C GLU A 132 12.35 -10.02 12.11
N SER A 133 11.37 -10.31 11.24
CA SER A 133 10.10 -10.97 11.60
C SER A 133 10.16 -12.50 11.48
N MET A 134 11.31 -13.10 11.13
CA MET A 134 11.41 -14.50 10.75
C MET A 134 10.88 -15.47 11.82
N SER A 135 11.12 -15.21 13.09
CA SER A 135 10.59 -16.06 14.17
C SER A 135 9.05 -16.06 14.20
N THR A 136 8.43 -14.90 13.95
CA THR A 136 6.98 -14.77 13.83
C THR A 136 6.48 -15.53 12.60
N VAL A 137 7.10 -15.34 11.43
CA VAL A 137 6.74 -16.03 10.19
C VAL A 137 6.81 -17.55 10.36
N ILE A 138 7.89 -18.08 10.97
CA ILE A 138 8.04 -19.52 11.26
C ILE A 138 6.89 -20.02 12.17
N SER A 139 6.49 -19.24 13.17
CA SER A 139 5.39 -19.60 14.06
C SER A 139 4.04 -19.68 13.30
N TYR A 140 3.83 -18.78 12.34
CA TYR A 140 2.64 -18.77 11.48
C TYR A 140 2.63 -19.95 10.50
N ILE A 141 3.77 -20.28 9.92
CA ILE A 141 3.92 -21.48 9.07
C ILE A 141 3.58 -22.73 9.87
N LYS A 142 4.12 -22.84 11.09
CA LYS A 142 3.80 -23.98 11.97
C LYS A 142 2.30 -24.07 12.24
N SER A 143 1.65 -22.96 12.58
CA SER A 143 0.20 -22.92 12.81
C SER A 143 -0.59 -23.33 11.57
N LEU A 144 -0.15 -22.93 10.37
CA LEU A 144 -0.75 -23.35 9.12
C LEU A 144 -0.58 -24.86 8.91
N MET A 145 0.61 -25.41 9.18
CA MET A 145 0.86 -26.86 9.11
C MET A 145 -0.03 -27.64 10.09
N ASP A 146 -0.21 -27.14 11.30
CA ASP A 146 -1.05 -27.76 12.33
C ASP A 146 -2.54 -27.82 11.93
N THR A 147 -2.99 -27.05 10.90
CA THR A 147 -4.33 -27.18 10.32
C THR A 147 -4.52 -28.41 9.45
N GLY A 148 -3.45 -29.11 9.07
CA GLY A 148 -3.47 -30.24 8.12
C GLY A 148 -3.73 -29.86 6.67
N LYS A 149 -3.67 -28.56 6.32
CA LYS A 149 -3.94 -28.06 4.97
C LYS A 149 -2.67 -27.85 4.13
N THR A 150 -1.54 -28.34 4.63
CA THR A 150 -0.25 -28.27 3.93
C THR A 150 0.25 -29.67 3.58
N TYR A 151 1.18 -29.75 2.66
CA TYR A 151 1.89 -30.99 2.34
C TYR A 151 3.34 -30.69 1.95
N GLU A 152 4.18 -31.68 2.10
CA GLU A 152 5.57 -31.64 1.68
C GLU A 152 5.74 -32.16 0.26
N LEU A 153 6.56 -31.49 -0.52
CA LEU A 153 6.96 -31.90 -1.86
C LEU A 153 8.46 -31.66 -2.05
N GLN A 154 9.25 -32.72 -2.07
CA GLN A 154 10.70 -32.65 -2.27
C GLN A 154 11.42 -31.72 -1.27
N GLY A 155 10.97 -31.71 -0.01
CA GLY A 155 11.49 -30.89 1.06
C GLY A 155 10.89 -29.49 1.16
N ASP A 156 10.14 -29.03 0.15
CA ASP A 156 9.38 -27.79 0.20
C ASP A 156 7.98 -28.04 0.77
N ILE A 157 7.40 -27.03 1.44
CA ILE A 157 6.06 -27.10 2.02
C ILE A 157 5.11 -26.23 1.21
N TYR A 158 4.00 -26.82 0.78
CA TYR A 158 2.94 -26.15 0.01
C TYR A 158 1.63 -26.12 0.78
N LEU A 159 0.85 -25.06 0.58
CA LEU A 159 -0.57 -25.03 0.93
C LEU A 159 -1.37 -25.81 -0.13
N ASP A 160 -2.19 -26.75 0.30
CA ASP A 160 -3.20 -27.38 -0.54
C ASP A 160 -4.40 -26.44 -0.66
N ILE A 161 -4.50 -25.73 -1.77
CA ILE A 161 -5.56 -24.73 -1.98
C ILE A 161 -6.96 -25.37 -1.95
N LYS A 162 -7.08 -26.65 -2.34
CA LYS A 162 -8.36 -27.40 -2.31
C LYS A 162 -8.83 -27.67 -0.89
N ALA A 163 -7.92 -27.70 0.08
CA ALA A 163 -8.26 -27.90 1.49
C ALA A 163 -8.79 -26.62 2.16
N VAL A 164 -8.75 -25.48 1.47
CA VAL A 164 -9.30 -24.21 1.95
C VAL A 164 -10.66 -23.98 1.31
N GLN A 165 -11.69 -23.94 2.16
CA GLN A 165 -13.09 -23.82 1.72
C GLN A 165 -13.25 -22.65 0.73
N ASP A 166 -13.96 -22.88 -0.39
CA ASP A 166 -14.33 -21.90 -1.42
C ASP A 166 -13.13 -21.13 -2.03
N ALA A 167 -11.88 -21.59 -1.85
CA ALA A 167 -10.72 -20.88 -2.36
C ALA A 167 -10.74 -20.83 -3.89
N LEU A 168 -10.95 -21.94 -4.57
CA LEU A 168 -10.96 -21.98 -6.04
C LEU A 168 -12.22 -21.35 -6.65
N GLU A 169 -13.33 -21.36 -5.93
CA GLU A 169 -14.60 -20.78 -6.36
C GLU A 169 -14.58 -19.25 -6.31
N ASN A 170 -13.76 -18.68 -5.40
CA ASN A 170 -13.59 -17.23 -5.23
C ASN A 170 -12.36 -16.66 -5.97
N LEU A 171 -11.87 -17.36 -7.00
CA LEU A 171 -10.80 -16.80 -7.85
C LEU A 171 -11.27 -15.48 -8.48
N PRO A 172 -10.47 -14.41 -8.41
CA PRO A 172 -10.87 -13.11 -8.94
C PRO A 172 -10.79 -13.01 -10.47
N ILE A 173 -10.26 -14.03 -11.13
CA ILE A 173 -10.03 -14.11 -12.59
C ILE A 173 -10.21 -15.58 -13.04
N ALA A 174 -10.31 -15.80 -14.33
CA ALA A 174 -10.43 -17.14 -14.89
C ALA A 174 -9.18 -18.01 -14.58
N LEU A 175 -9.36 -19.32 -14.35
CA LEU A 175 -8.28 -20.21 -13.93
C LEU A 175 -7.07 -20.20 -14.89
N GLY A 176 -7.30 -20.21 -16.20
CA GLY A 176 -6.19 -20.17 -17.17
C GLY A 176 -5.35 -18.90 -17.08
N GLU A 177 -6.00 -17.75 -16.91
CA GLU A 177 -5.34 -16.48 -16.68
C GLU A 177 -4.61 -16.48 -15.32
N ALA A 178 -5.26 -17.02 -14.28
CA ALA A 178 -4.66 -17.14 -12.96
C ALA A 178 -3.36 -17.96 -13.01
N LEU A 179 -3.32 -19.07 -13.72
CA LEU A 179 -2.11 -19.89 -13.88
C LEU A 179 -0.98 -19.12 -14.59
N THR A 180 -1.32 -18.40 -15.64
CA THR A 180 -0.34 -17.58 -16.38
C THR A 180 0.27 -16.49 -15.49
N ILE A 181 -0.58 -15.74 -14.77
CA ILE A 181 -0.10 -14.68 -13.87
C ILE A 181 0.68 -15.29 -12.70
N PHE A 182 0.21 -16.40 -12.12
CA PHE A 182 0.90 -17.08 -11.03
C PHE A 182 2.30 -17.51 -11.42
N ALA A 183 2.47 -18.12 -12.60
CA ALA A 183 3.79 -18.48 -13.15
C ALA A 183 4.70 -17.26 -13.33
N SER A 184 4.17 -16.16 -13.88
CA SER A 184 4.95 -14.93 -14.13
C SER A 184 5.37 -14.20 -12.85
N ARG A 185 4.82 -14.59 -11.69
CA ARG A 185 5.07 -13.98 -10.37
C ARG A 185 5.80 -14.92 -9.40
N GLY A 186 6.59 -15.85 -9.93
CA GLY A 186 7.39 -16.78 -9.14
C GLY A 186 6.63 -18.02 -8.65
N GLY A 187 5.39 -18.22 -9.09
CA GLY A 187 4.69 -19.50 -8.89
C GLY A 187 5.22 -20.58 -9.81
N ASP A 188 4.97 -21.82 -9.45
CA ASP A 188 5.43 -23.01 -10.15
C ASP A 188 4.27 -23.97 -10.52
N PRO A 189 3.30 -23.52 -11.36
CA PRO A 189 2.09 -24.29 -11.64
C PRO A 189 2.37 -25.67 -12.26
N ASP A 190 3.46 -25.79 -13.01
CA ASP A 190 3.83 -27.01 -13.72
C ASP A 190 4.74 -27.95 -12.91
N ARG A 191 5.04 -27.62 -11.65
CA ARG A 191 5.89 -28.48 -10.82
C ARG A 191 5.25 -29.84 -10.57
N ALA A 192 5.96 -30.88 -11.00
CA ALA A 192 5.48 -32.24 -10.86
C ALA A 192 5.29 -32.64 -9.37
N GLY A 193 4.15 -33.25 -9.06
CA GLY A 193 3.79 -33.66 -7.71
C GLY A 193 2.94 -32.66 -6.92
N LYS A 194 2.69 -31.45 -7.42
CA LYS A 194 1.70 -30.54 -6.82
C LYS A 194 0.29 -31.13 -6.89
N ARG A 195 -0.51 -30.91 -5.85
CA ARG A 195 -1.91 -31.37 -5.80
C ARG A 195 -2.84 -30.50 -6.65
N HIS A 196 -2.51 -29.21 -6.74
CA HIS A 196 -3.17 -28.25 -7.63
C HIS A 196 -2.14 -27.22 -8.13
N PRO A 197 -2.21 -26.79 -9.41
CA PRO A 197 -1.26 -25.82 -9.97
C PRO A 197 -1.13 -24.51 -9.19
N LEU A 198 -2.21 -24.06 -8.54
CA LEU A 198 -2.22 -22.85 -7.71
C LEU A 198 -1.83 -23.08 -6.23
N ASP A 199 -1.37 -24.26 -5.84
CA ASP A 199 -0.83 -24.47 -4.51
C ASP A 199 0.37 -23.56 -4.30
N THR A 200 0.37 -22.79 -3.19
CA THR A 200 1.42 -21.82 -2.92
C THR A 200 2.52 -22.39 -2.06
N LEU A 201 3.76 -22.01 -2.38
CA LEU A 201 4.91 -22.30 -1.56
C LEU A 201 4.77 -21.57 -0.21
N ILE A 202 4.88 -22.33 0.87
CA ILE A 202 4.86 -21.80 2.25
C ILE A 202 6.26 -21.74 2.83
N TRP A 203 7.08 -22.77 2.53
CA TRP A 203 8.46 -22.84 2.95
C TRP A 203 9.30 -23.50 1.86
N SER A 204 10.32 -22.81 1.41
CA SER A 204 11.34 -23.35 0.50
C SER A 204 12.44 -23.98 1.31
N SER A 205 12.74 -25.25 1.09
CA SER A 205 13.91 -25.90 1.68
C SER A 205 15.19 -25.21 1.23
N LYS A 206 16.23 -25.28 2.09
CA LYS A 206 17.53 -24.64 1.84
C LYS A 206 18.06 -24.92 0.43
N ARG A 207 18.44 -23.85 -0.28
CA ARG A 207 19.11 -23.88 -1.59
C ARG A 207 20.58 -23.47 -1.44
N PRO A 208 21.50 -24.04 -2.25
CA PRO A 208 22.89 -23.61 -2.24
C PRO A 208 23.02 -22.12 -2.62
N GLY A 209 23.76 -21.36 -1.78
CA GLY A 209 24.02 -19.94 -2.04
C GLY A 209 22.88 -19.00 -1.67
N GLU A 210 21.74 -19.50 -1.16
CA GLU A 210 20.64 -18.66 -0.67
C GLU A 210 20.65 -18.57 0.87
N PRO A 211 20.21 -17.43 1.43
CA PRO A 211 19.95 -17.29 2.85
C PRO A 211 18.91 -18.31 3.33
N SER A 212 19.09 -18.80 4.55
CA SER A 212 18.16 -19.78 5.10
C SER A 212 18.14 -19.73 6.63
N TRP A 213 16.99 -20.05 7.21
CA TRP A 213 16.74 -20.04 8.65
C TRP A 213 16.36 -21.44 9.14
N SER A 214 16.77 -21.76 10.36
CA SER A 214 16.40 -23.02 11.00
C SER A 214 14.97 -22.96 11.54
N SER A 215 14.20 -24.03 11.33
CA SER A 215 12.87 -24.20 11.89
C SER A 215 12.65 -25.64 12.38
N SER A 216 11.55 -25.91 13.08
CA SER A 216 11.17 -27.27 13.51
C SER A 216 10.77 -28.19 12.34
N PHE A 217 10.56 -27.64 11.15
CA PHE A 217 10.19 -28.33 9.94
C PHE A 217 11.28 -28.27 8.84
N GLY A 218 12.51 -27.95 9.25
CA GLY A 218 13.69 -27.95 8.38
C GLY A 218 14.28 -26.56 8.17
N THR A 219 15.48 -26.53 7.58
CA THR A 219 16.18 -25.28 7.24
C THR A 219 15.73 -24.79 5.87
N GLY A 220 15.40 -23.49 5.75
CA GLY A 220 14.90 -22.91 4.51
C GLY A 220 14.51 -21.44 4.65
N ARG A 221 13.63 -20.96 3.78
CA ARG A 221 13.05 -19.61 3.81
C ARG A 221 11.55 -19.62 3.51
N PRO A 222 10.80 -18.63 3.98
CA PRO A 222 9.36 -18.57 3.73
C PRO A 222 9.03 -18.32 2.25
N GLY A 223 7.82 -18.68 1.86
CA GLY A 223 7.22 -18.20 0.63
C GLY A 223 6.66 -16.79 0.81
N TRP A 224 6.62 -16.01 -0.26
CA TRP A 224 6.27 -14.59 -0.28
C TRP A 224 4.94 -14.24 0.43
N HIS A 225 3.88 -15.04 0.28
CA HIS A 225 2.55 -14.64 0.77
C HIS A 225 2.41 -14.78 2.29
N ILE A 226 3.00 -15.82 2.89
CA ILE A 226 2.88 -16.09 4.34
C ILE A 226 3.61 -15.05 5.18
N GLU A 227 4.62 -14.39 4.64
CA GLU A 227 5.33 -13.29 5.28
C GLU A 227 4.37 -12.14 5.64
N CYS A 228 3.60 -11.68 4.64
CA CYS A 228 2.62 -10.62 4.82
C CYS A 228 1.49 -11.03 5.78
N VAL A 229 1.02 -12.29 5.71
CA VAL A 229 0.01 -12.80 6.63
C VAL A 229 0.51 -12.75 8.07
N ALA A 230 1.73 -13.23 8.31
CA ALA A 230 2.33 -13.28 9.63
C ALA A 230 2.54 -11.88 10.21
N ILE A 231 3.15 -10.98 9.45
CA ILE A 231 3.45 -9.61 9.89
C ILE A 231 2.14 -8.84 10.18
N ALA A 232 1.18 -8.88 9.26
CA ALA A 232 -0.07 -8.14 9.43
C ALA A 232 -0.88 -8.63 10.62
N LEU A 233 -1.13 -9.92 10.71
CA LEU A 233 -1.96 -10.48 11.78
C LEU A 233 -1.30 -10.33 13.17
N SER A 234 0.01 -10.52 13.27
CA SER A 234 0.71 -10.36 14.55
C SER A 234 0.71 -8.94 15.09
N THR A 235 0.73 -7.94 14.20
CA THR A 235 0.83 -6.53 14.60
C THR A 235 -0.53 -5.84 14.73
N LEU A 236 -1.51 -6.21 13.91
CA LEU A 236 -2.76 -5.48 13.77
C LEU A 236 -3.93 -6.08 14.56
N THR A 237 -3.86 -7.37 14.90
CA THR A 237 -4.96 -8.03 15.64
C THR A 237 -4.74 -8.04 17.16
N GLY A 238 -3.56 -7.65 17.63
CA GLY A 238 -3.23 -7.50 19.06
C GLY A 238 -3.20 -8.80 19.84
N GLN A 239 -3.08 -9.93 19.17
CA GLN A 239 -3.19 -11.24 19.78
C GLN A 239 -1.86 -12.01 19.74
N THR A 240 -1.49 -12.56 20.87
CA THR A 240 -0.51 -13.63 20.93
C THR A 240 -1.10 -14.90 20.31
N TRP A 241 -0.26 -15.66 19.60
CA TRP A 241 -0.60 -16.88 18.84
C TRP A 241 -1.22 -18.04 19.62
N SER A 242 -1.53 -17.88 20.89
CA SER A 242 -2.13 -18.93 21.70
C SER A 242 -3.52 -19.39 21.25
N ASP A 243 -4.25 -18.53 20.50
CA ASP A 243 -5.55 -18.90 19.92
C ASP A 243 -5.81 -18.22 18.56
N PRO A 244 -5.52 -18.91 17.43
CA PRO A 244 -5.81 -18.39 16.09
C PRO A 244 -7.30 -18.08 15.84
N LYS A 245 -8.22 -18.69 16.59
CA LYS A 245 -9.65 -18.45 16.41
C LYS A 245 -10.11 -17.10 16.95
N SER A 246 -9.33 -16.48 17.82
CA SER A 246 -9.62 -15.15 18.36
C SER A 246 -9.17 -14.02 17.43
N VAL A 247 -8.35 -14.31 16.39
CA VAL A 247 -7.89 -13.33 15.40
C VAL A 247 -9.07 -12.80 14.60
N THR A 248 -9.16 -11.48 14.49
CA THR A 248 -10.16 -10.79 13.65
C THR A 248 -9.55 -10.44 12.29
N SER A 249 -10.39 -10.28 11.25
CA SER A 249 -9.96 -9.68 10.01
C SER A 249 -9.46 -8.25 10.26
N ILE A 250 -8.42 -7.82 9.55
CA ILE A 250 -8.00 -6.42 9.57
C ILE A 250 -9.03 -5.55 8.82
N SER A 251 -9.07 -4.25 9.10
CA SER A 251 -10.04 -3.36 8.47
C SER A 251 -9.76 -3.18 6.98
N LEU A 252 -8.48 -2.98 6.62
CA LEU A 252 -8.07 -2.63 5.25
C LEU A 252 -6.76 -3.32 4.86
N GLN A 253 -6.75 -3.98 3.69
CA GLN A 253 -5.54 -4.40 2.99
C GLN A 253 -5.37 -3.60 1.71
N GLY A 254 -4.15 -3.11 1.47
CA GLY A 254 -3.84 -2.28 0.33
C GLY A 254 -2.56 -2.58 -0.41
N GLY A 255 -2.52 -2.13 -1.68
CA GLY A 255 -1.36 -2.23 -2.56
C GLY A 255 -1.65 -1.81 -4.00
N GLY A 256 -0.70 -1.99 -4.90
CA GLY A 256 -0.90 -1.82 -6.34
C GLY A 256 -1.86 -2.87 -6.93
N SER A 257 -2.49 -2.57 -8.05
CA SER A 257 -3.45 -3.49 -8.71
C SER A 257 -2.81 -4.80 -9.14
N ASP A 258 -1.51 -4.81 -9.36
CA ASP A 258 -0.74 -6.00 -9.68
C ASP A 258 -0.60 -6.98 -8.50
N LEU A 259 -0.80 -6.52 -7.25
CA LEU A 259 -0.83 -7.38 -6.08
C LEU A 259 -2.19 -8.07 -5.86
N ARG A 260 -3.26 -7.63 -6.55
CA ARG A 260 -4.59 -8.22 -6.40
C ARG A 260 -4.57 -9.73 -6.57
N PHE A 261 -3.83 -10.21 -7.59
CA PHE A 261 -3.52 -11.61 -7.82
C PHE A 261 -2.07 -11.76 -8.31
N PRO A 262 -1.30 -12.72 -7.80
CA PRO A 262 -1.71 -13.74 -6.83
C PRO A 262 -1.63 -13.29 -5.37
N HIS A 263 -0.90 -12.21 -5.04
CA HIS A 263 -0.42 -11.95 -3.69
C HIS A 263 -1.57 -11.75 -2.67
N HIS A 264 -2.45 -10.76 -2.86
CA HIS A 264 -3.54 -10.48 -1.91
C HIS A 264 -4.60 -11.58 -1.89
N TYR A 265 -4.84 -12.24 -3.03
CA TYR A 265 -5.70 -13.41 -3.05
C TYR A 265 -5.11 -14.55 -2.21
N MET A 266 -3.83 -14.86 -2.37
CA MET A 266 -3.16 -15.95 -1.65
C MET A 266 -2.95 -15.61 -0.16
N THR A 267 -2.70 -14.35 0.21
CA THR A 267 -2.69 -13.93 1.62
C THR A 267 -4.05 -14.16 2.28
N ASN A 268 -5.16 -13.86 1.57
CA ASN A 268 -6.49 -14.16 2.07
C ASN A 268 -6.73 -15.68 2.22
N VAL A 269 -6.32 -16.49 1.25
CA VAL A 269 -6.44 -17.95 1.31
C VAL A 269 -5.65 -18.52 2.50
N GLN A 270 -4.42 -18.07 2.71
CA GLN A 270 -3.56 -18.50 3.82
C GLN A 270 -4.11 -18.05 5.18
N ALA A 271 -4.56 -16.80 5.30
CA ALA A 271 -5.20 -16.31 6.53
C ALA A 271 -6.47 -17.13 6.85
N ARG A 272 -7.32 -17.39 5.87
CA ARG A 272 -8.52 -18.26 6.04
C ARG A 272 -8.14 -19.68 6.42
N ALA A 273 -7.07 -20.22 5.88
CA ALA A 273 -6.60 -21.55 6.26
C ALA A 273 -6.22 -21.62 7.75
N ILE A 274 -5.61 -20.55 8.29
CA ILE A 274 -5.17 -20.47 9.69
C ILE A 274 -6.35 -20.11 10.62
N THR A 275 -7.09 -19.04 10.29
CA THR A 275 -8.03 -18.38 11.22
C THR A 275 -9.51 -18.74 10.99
N GLY A 276 -9.83 -19.30 9.84
CA GLY A 276 -11.21 -19.48 9.38
C GLY A 276 -11.90 -18.18 8.91
N LYS A 277 -11.21 -17.03 8.92
CA LYS A 277 -11.75 -15.73 8.57
C LYS A 277 -11.01 -15.11 7.40
N SER A 278 -11.65 -14.16 6.70
CA SER A 278 -10.98 -13.35 5.67
C SER A 278 -9.83 -12.56 6.27
N PHE A 279 -8.78 -12.34 5.49
CA PHE A 279 -7.62 -11.55 5.92
C PHE A 279 -8.01 -10.10 6.23
N ALA A 280 -8.78 -9.47 5.33
CA ALA A 280 -9.25 -8.11 5.49
C ALA A 280 -10.76 -7.98 5.21
N ASN A 281 -11.38 -6.92 5.75
CA ASN A 281 -12.76 -6.54 5.46
C ASN A 281 -12.86 -5.79 4.13
N ILE A 282 -11.92 -4.89 3.85
CA ILE A 282 -11.83 -4.10 2.62
C ILE A 282 -10.47 -4.34 1.98
N TYR A 283 -10.48 -4.64 0.69
CA TYR A 283 -9.30 -4.72 -0.17
C TYR A 283 -9.29 -3.53 -1.11
N LEU A 284 -8.19 -2.80 -1.18
CA LEU A 284 -8.07 -1.62 -2.01
C LEU A 284 -6.80 -1.69 -2.86
N HIS A 285 -6.97 -1.46 -4.16
CA HIS A 285 -5.86 -1.50 -5.11
C HIS A 285 -5.81 -0.23 -5.94
N THR A 286 -4.59 0.28 -6.12
CA THR A 286 -4.33 1.46 -6.94
C THR A 286 -4.00 1.06 -8.36
N GLY A 287 -4.50 1.84 -9.34
CA GLY A 287 -4.15 1.66 -10.74
C GLY A 287 -2.66 1.83 -11.00
N MET A 288 -2.19 1.22 -12.07
CA MET A 288 -0.79 1.24 -12.49
C MET A 288 -0.40 2.61 -13.06
N ILE A 289 0.89 2.92 -13.00
CA ILE A 289 1.44 4.08 -13.71
C ILE A 289 2.17 3.57 -14.96
N ALA A 290 1.76 4.09 -16.11
CA ALA A 290 2.40 3.85 -17.39
C ALA A 290 3.23 5.08 -17.82
N TRP A 291 4.20 4.91 -18.68
CA TRP A 291 4.94 5.98 -19.35
C TRP A 291 4.86 5.77 -20.85
N GLN A 292 4.51 6.82 -21.58
CA GLN A 292 4.39 6.78 -23.06
C GLN A 292 3.45 5.67 -23.56
N GLY A 293 2.39 5.39 -22.81
CA GLY A 293 1.42 4.36 -23.14
C GLY A 293 1.83 2.94 -22.79
N GLU A 294 3.08 2.72 -22.31
CA GLU A 294 3.56 1.41 -21.89
C GLU A 294 3.68 1.32 -20.36
N LYS A 295 3.37 0.15 -19.81
CA LYS A 295 3.57 -0.12 -18.38
C LYS A 295 5.01 0.18 -18.01
N MET A 296 5.23 0.98 -16.95
CA MET A 296 6.55 1.14 -16.38
C MET A 296 7.09 -0.22 -15.93
N SER A 297 8.22 -0.63 -16.48
CA SER A 297 8.88 -1.87 -16.10
C SER A 297 10.40 -1.74 -16.24
N LYS A 298 11.11 -2.54 -15.45
CA LYS A 298 12.57 -2.57 -15.49
C LYS A 298 13.14 -3.08 -16.80
N SER A 299 12.47 -4.09 -17.37
CA SER A 299 12.89 -4.68 -18.63
C SER A 299 12.85 -3.68 -19.78
N LEU A 300 11.97 -2.68 -19.70
CA LEU A 300 11.87 -1.59 -20.67
C LEU A 300 12.77 -0.40 -20.32
N GLY A 301 13.33 -0.34 -19.10
CA GLY A 301 14.17 0.79 -18.65
C GLY A 301 13.42 2.12 -18.58
N ASN A 302 12.08 2.09 -18.47
CA ASN A 302 11.21 3.25 -18.53
C ASN A 302 10.64 3.66 -17.16
N LEU A 303 11.30 3.27 -16.06
CA LEU A 303 10.90 3.66 -14.71
C LEU A 303 11.21 5.12 -14.44
N VAL A 304 10.24 5.85 -13.90
CA VAL A 304 10.42 7.19 -13.36
C VAL A 304 10.51 7.11 -11.84
N PHE A 305 11.63 7.57 -11.29
CA PHE A 305 11.92 7.52 -9.87
C PHE A 305 11.63 8.87 -9.20
N VAL A 306 11.08 8.83 -8.00
CA VAL A 306 10.81 10.03 -7.19
C VAL A 306 12.12 10.80 -6.93
N SER A 307 13.19 10.10 -6.55
CA SER A 307 14.51 10.70 -6.33
C SER A 307 15.03 11.46 -7.56
N LYS A 308 14.79 10.96 -8.78
CA LYS A 308 15.21 11.64 -10.02
C LYS A 308 14.39 12.90 -10.30
N LEU A 309 13.11 12.90 -9.98
CA LEU A 309 12.30 14.13 -10.07
C LEU A 309 12.77 15.19 -9.06
N ARG A 310 13.12 14.77 -7.84
CA ARG A 310 13.69 15.66 -6.81
C ARG A 310 15.04 16.25 -7.26
N GLU A 311 15.93 15.41 -7.79
CA GLU A 311 17.22 15.85 -8.38
C GLU A 311 17.03 16.86 -9.53
N ALA A 312 15.93 16.72 -10.30
CA ALA A 312 15.56 17.66 -11.35
C ALA A 312 14.89 18.95 -10.84
N GLY A 313 14.74 19.11 -9.50
CA GLY A 313 14.22 20.32 -8.87
C GLY A 313 12.69 20.35 -8.66
N TRP A 314 11.99 19.21 -8.79
CA TRP A 314 10.58 19.12 -8.46
C TRP A 314 10.38 18.92 -6.96
N GLY A 315 9.48 19.73 -6.36
CA GLY A 315 9.18 19.65 -4.93
C GLY A 315 8.20 18.50 -4.60
N GLY A 316 8.22 18.07 -3.33
CA GLY A 316 7.35 16.99 -2.86
C GLY A 316 5.86 17.28 -3.05
N ASN A 317 5.40 18.52 -2.85
CA ASN A 317 4.02 18.93 -3.06
C ASN A 317 3.59 18.81 -4.53
N GLU A 318 4.48 19.16 -5.48
CA GLU A 318 4.24 19.07 -6.91
C GLU A 318 4.09 17.60 -7.35
N ILE A 319 5.03 16.75 -6.95
CA ILE A 319 5.01 15.31 -7.23
C ILE A 319 3.76 14.67 -6.59
N ARG A 320 3.46 15.06 -5.35
CA ARG A 320 2.28 14.58 -4.62
C ARG A 320 1.01 14.94 -5.35
N LEU A 321 0.79 16.22 -5.68
CA LEU A 321 -0.43 16.67 -6.35
C LEU A 321 -0.60 16.02 -7.74
N ALA A 322 0.49 15.93 -8.51
CA ALA A 322 0.48 15.28 -9.82
C ALA A 322 0.03 13.80 -9.75
N LEU A 323 0.38 13.09 -8.67
CA LEU A 323 0.03 11.68 -8.50
C LEU A 323 -1.35 11.45 -7.87
N ILE A 324 -1.84 12.34 -7.00
CA ILE A 324 -3.13 12.14 -6.33
C ILE A 324 -4.32 12.74 -7.08
N ASN A 325 -4.13 13.73 -7.96
CA ASN A 325 -5.23 14.40 -8.68
C ASN A 325 -5.84 13.52 -9.79
N ARG A 326 -6.29 12.33 -9.40
CA ARG A 326 -6.87 11.32 -10.31
C ARG A 326 -7.86 10.41 -9.59
N ASP A 327 -8.58 9.59 -10.33
CA ASP A 327 -9.18 8.38 -9.75
C ASP A 327 -8.04 7.38 -9.46
N TYR A 328 -7.82 7.05 -8.19
CA TYR A 328 -6.73 6.17 -7.77
C TYR A 328 -6.83 4.76 -8.34
N ARG A 329 -8.03 4.33 -8.77
CA ARG A 329 -8.28 2.99 -9.33
C ARG A 329 -7.92 2.89 -10.81
N ALA A 330 -7.93 4.02 -11.50
CA ALA A 330 -7.61 4.08 -12.91
C ALA A 330 -6.10 4.08 -13.14
N ASP A 331 -5.67 3.41 -14.19
CA ASP A 331 -4.29 3.52 -14.65
C ASP A 331 -4.00 4.96 -15.09
N LEU A 332 -2.79 5.43 -14.84
CA LEU A 332 -2.33 6.76 -15.22
C LEU A 332 -1.22 6.65 -16.26
N ASN A 333 -1.40 7.28 -17.41
CA ASN A 333 -0.27 7.53 -18.31
C ASN A 333 0.49 8.77 -17.80
N TRP A 334 1.69 8.57 -17.28
CA TRP A 334 2.51 9.64 -16.74
C TRP A 334 3.08 10.50 -17.87
N GLU A 335 2.97 11.80 -17.70
CA GLU A 335 3.56 12.82 -18.56
C GLU A 335 4.16 13.93 -17.68
N MET A 336 5.29 14.51 -18.10
CA MET A 336 5.92 15.59 -17.34
C MET A 336 5.01 16.80 -17.16
N ARG A 337 4.07 17.03 -18.09
CA ARG A 337 3.06 18.07 -17.99
C ARG A 337 2.23 17.99 -16.71
N LEU A 338 2.03 16.80 -16.15
CA LEU A 338 1.30 16.64 -14.88
C LEU A 338 2.00 17.37 -13.71
N LEU A 339 3.33 17.48 -13.75
CA LEU A 339 4.09 18.27 -12.78
C LEU A 339 3.94 19.77 -13.01
N ASP A 340 3.94 20.23 -14.27
CA ASP A 340 3.72 21.64 -14.61
C ASP A 340 2.30 22.08 -14.21
N ASP A 341 1.28 21.23 -14.49
CA ASP A 341 -0.11 21.46 -14.09
C ASP A 341 -0.24 21.51 -12.54
N ALA A 342 0.45 20.61 -11.83
CA ALA A 342 0.48 20.59 -10.37
C ALA A 342 1.14 21.87 -9.80
N ARG A 343 2.28 22.28 -10.36
CA ARG A 343 2.98 23.52 -9.98
C ARG A 343 2.07 24.73 -10.15
N SER A 344 1.45 24.90 -11.33
CA SER A 344 0.56 26.00 -11.60
C SER A 344 -0.64 26.04 -10.64
N THR A 345 -1.19 24.86 -10.31
CA THR A 345 -2.27 24.74 -9.34
C THR A 345 -1.82 25.16 -7.94
N LEU A 346 -0.65 24.69 -7.48
CA LEU A 346 -0.10 25.05 -6.17
C LEU A 346 0.23 26.54 -6.08
N GLU A 347 0.81 27.14 -7.12
CA GLU A 347 1.10 28.57 -7.19
C GLU A 347 -0.18 29.41 -7.08
N ARG A 348 -1.27 28.99 -7.76
CA ARG A 348 -2.56 29.67 -7.68
C ARG A 348 -3.14 29.60 -6.28
N ILE A 349 -3.11 28.42 -5.65
CA ILE A 349 -3.60 28.23 -4.27
C ILE A 349 -2.76 29.08 -3.31
N HIS A 350 -1.43 29.05 -3.43
CA HIS A 350 -0.52 29.85 -2.60
C HIS A 350 -0.79 31.37 -2.75
N SER A 351 -0.97 31.82 -3.99
CA SER A 351 -1.31 33.22 -4.27
C SER A 351 -2.64 33.64 -3.62
N ALA A 352 -3.67 32.79 -3.71
CA ALA A 352 -4.96 33.07 -3.08
C ALA A 352 -4.87 33.07 -1.54
N LEU A 353 -4.14 32.10 -0.94
CA LEU A 353 -3.93 32.02 0.51
C LEU A 353 -3.10 33.20 1.07
N SER A 354 -2.26 33.83 0.24
CA SER A 354 -1.40 34.96 0.64
C SER A 354 -2.10 36.31 0.64
N ARG A 355 -3.36 36.37 0.22
CA ARG A 355 -4.14 37.62 0.25
C ARG A 355 -4.54 37.99 1.68
N GLU A 356 -4.66 39.28 1.93
CA GLU A 356 -5.10 39.80 3.22
C GLU A 356 -6.54 39.38 3.57
N GLU A 357 -7.42 39.37 2.56
CA GLU A 357 -8.78 38.89 2.66
C GLU A 357 -9.05 37.80 1.64
N VAL A 358 -9.76 36.76 2.06
CA VAL A 358 -10.06 35.56 1.26
C VAL A 358 -11.55 35.23 1.30
N ALA A 359 -12.04 34.52 0.29
CA ALA A 359 -13.39 34.01 0.24
C ALA A 359 -13.72 33.09 1.43
N PRO A 360 -15.04 32.88 1.77
CA PRO A 360 -15.44 32.00 2.86
C PRO A 360 -14.85 30.61 2.72
N THR A 361 -14.20 30.11 3.81
CA THR A 361 -13.45 28.86 3.79
C THR A 361 -14.22 27.65 4.31
N HIS A 362 -15.34 27.88 5.03
CA HIS A 362 -16.10 26.77 5.61
C HIS A 362 -16.64 25.81 4.55
N GLU A 363 -17.27 26.33 3.51
CA GLU A 363 -17.89 25.54 2.44
C GLU A 363 -16.86 24.72 1.64
N VAL A 364 -15.70 25.30 1.31
CA VAL A 364 -14.66 24.58 0.58
C VAL A 364 -14.06 23.45 1.44
N VAL A 365 -13.90 23.67 2.76
CA VAL A 365 -13.43 22.60 3.66
C VAL A 365 -14.43 21.46 3.77
N LEU A 366 -15.74 21.77 3.82
CA LEU A 366 -16.78 20.73 3.79
C LEU A 366 -16.75 19.94 2.49
N LYS A 367 -16.64 20.61 1.34
CA LYS A 367 -16.54 19.94 0.02
C LYS A 367 -15.31 19.06 -0.09
N ILE A 368 -14.15 19.48 0.46
CA ILE A 368 -12.94 18.63 0.53
C ILE A 368 -13.25 17.34 1.30
N ARG A 369 -13.89 17.45 2.46
CA ARG A 369 -14.24 16.28 3.29
C ARG A 369 -15.23 15.35 2.57
N GLU A 370 -16.29 15.89 1.99
CA GLU A 370 -17.31 15.12 1.27
C GLU A 370 -16.72 14.40 0.05
N SER A 371 -15.91 15.09 -0.74
CA SER A 371 -15.24 14.50 -1.90
C SER A 371 -14.30 13.37 -1.51
N LEU A 372 -13.47 13.57 -0.50
CA LEU A 372 -12.55 12.50 -0.04
C LEU A 372 -13.30 11.34 0.61
N ALA A 373 -14.41 11.60 1.31
CA ALA A 373 -15.25 10.55 1.87
C ALA A 373 -15.90 9.68 0.80
N ASP A 374 -16.12 10.20 -0.39
CA ASP A 374 -16.70 9.49 -1.53
C ASP A 374 -15.61 8.87 -2.40
N ASN A 375 -15.05 7.78 -1.94
CA ASN A 375 -14.06 6.97 -2.67
C ASN A 375 -12.81 7.75 -3.09
N LEU A 376 -12.38 8.70 -2.25
CA LEU A 376 -11.23 9.56 -2.50
C LEU A 376 -11.35 10.37 -3.81
N ASP A 377 -12.46 11.04 -4.02
CA ASP A 377 -12.63 11.97 -5.15
C ASP A 377 -11.73 13.21 -4.97
N VAL A 378 -10.42 13.03 -5.18
CA VAL A 378 -9.46 14.12 -5.11
C VAL A 378 -9.70 15.17 -6.17
N LYS A 379 -10.19 14.79 -7.35
CA LYS A 379 -10.52 15.76 -8.41
C LYS A 379 -11.62 16.73 -7.97
N GLY A 380 -12.67 16.20 -7.35
CA GLY A 380 -13.73 17.02 -6.77
C GLY A 380 -13.23 17.96 -5.68
N ALA A 381 -12.34 17.46 -4.80
CA ALA A 381 -11.71 18.29 -3.77
C ALA A 381 -10.85 19.42 -4.37
N ILE A 382 -10.02 19.12 -5.36
CA ILE A 382 -9.17 20.13 -6.04
C ILE A 382 -10.04 21.13 -6.82
N SER A 383 -11.11 20.68 -7.50
CA SER A 383 -12.04 21.58 -8.17
C SER A 383 -12.66 22.59 -7.19
N ALA A 384 -13.11 22.13 -6.02
CA ALA A 384 -13.66 23.02 -5.00
C ALA A 384 -12.64 24.05 -4.48
N ILE A 385 -11.36 23.66 -4.39
CA ILE A 385 -10.27 24.57 -3.99
C ILE A 385 -10.04 25.62 -5.08
N ILE A 386 -10.04 25.22 -6.35
CA ILE A 386 -9.87 26.15 -7.48
C ILE A 386 -11.05 27.14 -7.57
N ASP A 387 -12.28 26.67 -7.38
CA ASP A 387 -13.46 27.55 -7.32
C ASP A 387 -13.33 28.58 -6.17
N TRP A 388 -12.79 28.16 -5.02
CA TRP A 388 -12.51 29.07 -3.91
C TRP A 388 -11.40 30.09 -4.26
N CYS A 389 -10.36 29.68 -4.98
CA CYS A 389 -9.34 30.59 -5.48
C CYS A 389 -9.96 31.66 -6.39
N GLU A 390 -10.85 31.27 -7.32
CA GLU A 390 -11.55 32.21 -8.21
C GLU A 390 -12.40 33.22 -7.44
N GLN A 391 -13.15 32.77 -6.44
CA GLN A 391 -13.94 33.66 -5.58
C GLN A 391 -13.04 34.66 -4.85
N THR A 392 -11.91 34.22 -4.33
CA THR A 392 -10.91 35.08 -3.66
C THR A 392 -10.30 36.09 -4.65
N GLU A 393 -9.98 35.65 -5.87
CA GLU A 393 -9.46 36.52 -6.95
C GLU A 393 -10.47 37.60 -7.36
N LEU A 394 -11.78 37.30 -7.34
CA LEU A 394 -12.88 38.24 -7.58
C LEU A 394 -13.14 39.21 -6.41
N GLY A 395 -12.40 39.07 -5.29
CA GLY A 395 -12.51 39.96 -4.13
C GLY A 395 -13.63 39.57 -3.18
N ILE A 396 -14.16 38.35 -3.24
CA ILE A 396 -15.09 37.84 -2.21
C ILE A 396 -14.29 37.62 -0.93
N THR A 397 -14.84 38.08 0.21
CA THR A 397 -14.16 38.10 1.52
C THR A 397 -14.99 37.38 2.58
N GLY A 398 -14.44 37.22 3.78
CA GLY A 398 -15.12 36.66 4.96
C GLY A 398 -14.62 35.27 5.39
N GLY A 399 -13.55 34.79 4.77
CA GLY A 399 -12.90 33.52 5.12
C GLY A 399 -11.63 33.67 5.95
N SER A 400 -10.97 32.54 6.19
CA SER A 400 -9.69 32.44 6.90
C SER A 400 -8.71 31.59 6.11
N ALA A 401 -7.69 32.22 5.51
CA ALA A 401 -6.64 31.51 4.75
C ALA A 401 -6.01 30.37 5.57
N GLY A 402 -5.72 30.62 6.86
CA GLY A 402 -5.15 29.60 7.75
C GLY A 402 -6.07 28.39 8.01
N GLN A 403 -7.39 28.53 7.89
CA GLN A 403 -8.31 27.40 8.00
C GLN A 403 -8.17 26.48 6.79
N LEU A 404 -8.14 27.04 5.57
CA LEU A 404 -7.97 26.24 4.35
C LEU A 404 -6.55 25.66 4.25
N SER A 405 -5.50 26.45 4.57
CA SER A 405 -4.12 25.93 4.58
C SER A 405 -3.97 24.71 5.49
N ARG A 406 -4.55 24.75 6.71
CA ARG A 406 -4.57 23.57 7.59
C ARG A 406 -5.37 22.40 7.02
N ALA A 407 -6.49 22.65 6.34
CA ALA A 407 -7.27 21.60 5.72
C ALA A 407 -6.50 20.92 4.55
N LEU A 408 -5.79 21.71 3.72
CA LEU A 408 -4.92 21.18 2.66
C LEU A 408 -3.84 20.25 3.21
N ASP A 409 -3.15 20.70 4.28
CA ASP A 409 -2.14 19.85 4.93
C ASP A 409 -2.76 18.62 5.58
N LEU A 410 -3.86 18.77 6.33
CA LEU A 410 -4.49 17.67 7.05
C LEU A 410 -5.01 16.58 6.10
N TYR A 411 -5.80 16.96 5.07
CA TYR A 411 -6.51 16.01 4.21
C TYR A 411 -5.73 15.59 2.98
N LEU A 412 -4.99 16.51 2.37
CA LEU A 412 -4.25 16.25 1.13
C LEU A 412 -2.74 16.10 1.33
N GLY A 413 -2.22 16.42 2.53
CA GLY A 413 -0.80 16.42 2.82
C GLY A 413 -0.01 17.51 2.08
N ILE A 414 -0.70 18.55 1.62
CA ILE A 414 -0.12 19.71 0.91
C ILE A 414 0.05 20.85 1.91
N ALA A 415 1.28 21.09 2.31
CA ALA A 415 1.64 22.19 3.21
C ALA A 415 2.11 23.40 2.39
N LEU A 416 1.37 24.51 2.46
CA LEU A 416 1.65 25.79 1.75
C LEU A 416 1.79 26.92 2.74
#